data_db0a95a12ee2a4bac7570f93e9ad7e7a
#
_entry.id   db0a95a12ee2a4bac7570f93e9ad7e7a
#
_cell.length_a   1.000
_cell.length_b   1.000
_cell.length_c   1.000
_cell.angle_alpha   90.00
_cell.angle_beta   90.00
_cell.angle_gamma   90.00
#
_symmetry.space_group_name_H-M   'P 1'
#
loop_
_entity.id
_entity.type
_entity.pdbx_description
1 polymer ?
#
loop_
_entity_poly.entity_id
_entity_poly.type
_entity_poly.pdbx_seq_one_letter_code
_entity_poly.pdbx_strand_id
1 'polypeptide(L)'
;MKNLSFVKTASLGIQHVLAMYAGAVIVPLIVGGALGLTIEQLTYLVSIDILMCGIATILQVGKNKFFGIGLPVVLGCTFTAVGPMIAIGGQYGISAIYGSILVSGLFVILIASVFGKLVRFFPPVVTGSVVTIIGITLIPVAMNNIGGGQGSPDFGSLSNISLAFGTLVFILCLYRFANGFIRSIAILLGLVGGTMVGFFMGKVNLAAVADASWFHLAKPFYFGMPTFEISAILTMCLVAMVSLVESTGVYFALGDICNRKVTEKDLANGYRAEGLAILFGGLFNAFPYTTYSQNVGLVQLSGVKSKKIIYTTGVFLVILGLVPKIGALTTVIPASVLGGAMVAMFGMVIAYGIKMLSKVELNSQENLLIVACSVGMGLGVTAVPGLFVNLPEGVQILTSNGIVTGSLTAIILNIVFNMVPGKKKALNLGEKIAS
;
A
#
# COMPACT_ATOMS: atom_id res chain seq x y z
N MET A 1 -0.64 -33.77 0.52
CA MET A 1 -1.59 -32.67 0.76
C MET A 1 -2.99 -33.22 0.54
N LYS A 2 -3.86 -33.21 1.56
CA LYS A 2 -5.28 -33.59 1.37
C LYS A 2 -5.90 -32.66 0.32
N ASN A 3 -6.53 -33.23 -0.69
CA ASN A 3 -7.27 -32.45 -1.67
C ASN A 3 -8.39 -31.69 -0.93
N LEU A 4 -8.25 -30.36 -0.87
CA LEU A 4 -9.30 -29.51 -0.34
C LEU A 4 -10.54 -29.62 -1.22
N SER A 5 -11.73 -29.74 -0.64
CA SER A 5 -12.98 -29.67 -1.40
C SER A 5 -13.10 -28.30 -2.10
N PHE A 6 -13.83 -28.26 -3.21
CA PHE A 6 -14.11 -26.99 -3.92
C PHE A 6 -14.74 -25.95 -3.00
N VAL A 7 -15.74 -26.33 -2.21
CA VAL A 7 -16.44 -25.45 -1.26
C VAL A 7 -15.46 -24.85 -0.24
N LYS A 8 -14.56 -25.65 0.34
CA LYS A 8 -13.58 -25.18 1.30
C LYS A 8 -12.56 -24.24 0.65
N THR A 9 -12.15 -24.53 -0.59
CA THR A 9 -11.22 -23.66 -1.35
C THR A 9 -11.87 -22.31 -1.66
N ALA A 10 -13.13 -22.31 -2.11
CA ALA A 10 -13.90 -21.10 -2.38
C ALA A 10 -14.14 -20.27 -1.11
N SER A 11 -14.55 -20.92 -0.02
CA SER A 11 -14.76 -20.23 1.28
C SER A 11 -13.51 -19.56 1.79
N LEU A 12 -12.35 -20.24 1.75
CA LEU A 12 -11.07 -19.63 2.14
C LEU A 12 -10.62 -18.54 1.16
N GLY A 13 -10.89 -18.72 -0.15
CA GLY A 13 -10.62 -17.70 -1.16
C GLY A 13 -11.38 -16.40 -0.91
N ILE A 14 -12.67 -16.50 -0.59
CA ILE A 14 -13.53 -15.34 -0.21
C ILE A 14 -12.99 -14.69 1.07
N GLN A 15 -12.53 -15.45 2.06
CA GLN A 15 -11.93 -14.88 3.27
C GLN A 15 -10.72 -14.01 2.95
N HIS A 16 -9.85 -14.44 2.03
CA HIS A 16 -8.72 -13.64 1.58
C HIS A 16 -9.16 -12.37 0.84
N VAL A 17 -10.21 -12.46 0.00
CA VAL A 17 -10.81 -11.28 -0.65
C VAL A 17 -11.28 -10.27 0.41
N LEU A 18 -12.12 -10.71 1.35
CA LEU A 18 -12.70 -9.83 2.37
C LEU A 18 -11.65 -9.18 3.27
N ALA A 19 -10.55 -9.88 3.59
CA ALA A 19 -9.49 -9.36 4.42
C ALA A 19 -8.66 -8.25 3.73
N MET A 20 -8.48 -8.33 2.40
CA MET A 20 -7.75 -7.32 1.65
C MET A 20 -8.64 -6.18 1.12
N TYR A 21 -9.95 -6.43 0.97
CA TYR A 21 -10.87 -5.56 0.26
C TYR A 21 -10.87 -4.13 0.81
N ALA A 22 -10.96 -3.98 2.12
CA ALA A 22 -10.93 -2.66 2.76
C ALA A 22 -9.67 -1.86 2.38
N GLY A 23 -8.49 -2.49 2.42
CA GLY A 23 -7.24 -1.85 2.01
C GLY A 23 -7.20 -1.49 0.53
N ALA A 24 -7.68 -2.39 -0.33
CA ALA A 24 -7.67 -2.19 -1.78
C ALA A 24 -8.58 -1.04 -2.23
N VAL A 25 -9.76 -0.85 -1.59
CA VAL A 25 -10.69 0.21 -1.99
C VAL A 25 -10.36 1.58 -1.39
N ILE A 26 -9.71 1.63 -0.24
CA ILE A 26 -9.38 2.90 0.43
C ILE A 26 -8.36 3.71 -0.38
N VAL A 27 -7.36 3.07 -0.98
CA VAL A 27 -6.32 3.77 -1.77
C VAL A 27 -6.91 4.56 -2.93
N PRO A 28 -7.71 3.97 -3.85
CA PRO A 28 -8.34 4.71 -4.93
C PRO A 28 -9.33 5.79 -4.43
N LEU A 29 -10.05 5.55 -3.34
CA LEU A 29 -10.95 6.55 -2.77
C LEU A 29 -10.21 7.77 -2.21
N ILE A 30 -9.05 7.56 -1.56
CA ILE A 30 -8.22 8.66 -1.06
C ILE A 30 -7.65 9.47 -2.22
N VAL A 31 -6.98 8.80 -3.15
CA VAL A 31 -6.30 9.49 -4.26
C VAL A 31 -7.32 10.16 -5.16
N GLY A 32 -8.37 9.46 -5.56
CA GLY A 32 -9.40 10.02 -6.41
C GLY A 32 -10.20 11.15 -5.74
N GLY A 33 -10.48 11.02 -4.44
CA GLY A 33 -11.11 12.09 -3.66
C GLY A 33 -10.22 13.33 -3.56
N ALA A 34 -8.92 13.16 -3.29
CA ALA A 34 -7.96 14.27 -3.23
C ALA A 34 -7.77 14.99 -4.59
N LEU A 35 -7.93 14.26 -5.69
CA LEU A 35 -7.84 14.80 -7.05
C LEU A 35 -9.19 15.32 -7.59
N GLY A 36 -10.27 15.27 -6.80
CA GLY A 36 -11.58 15.75 -7.18
C GLY A 36 -12.25 14.94 -8.30
N LEU A 37 -11.99 13.65 -8.40
CA LEU A 37 -12.61 12.78 -9.40
C LEU A 37 -14.12 12.68 -9.20
N THR A 38 -14.86 12.60 -10.31
CA THR A 38 -16.32 12.36 -10.27
C THR A 38 -16.64 10.98 -9.69
N ILE A 39 -17.85 10.78 -9.22
CA ILE A 39 -18.31 9.48 -8.68
C ILE A 39 -18.19 8.37 -9.73
N GLU A 40 -18.44 8.68 -11.01
CA GLU A 40 -18.27 7.72 -12.09
C GLU A 40 -16.80 7.32 -12.27
N GLN A 41 -15.90 8.31 -12.27
CA GLN A 41 -14.45 8.07 -12.34
C GLN A 41 -13.93 7.29 -11.14
N LEU A 42 -14.42 7.60 -9.94
CA LEU A 42 -14.09 6.85 -8.71
C LEU A 42 -14.58 5.40 -8.79
N THR A 43 -15.81 5.20 -9.28
CA THR A 43 -16.37 3.85 -9.47
C THR A 43 -15.54 3.04 -10.45
N TYR A 44 -15.12 3.66 -11.57
CA TYR A 44 -14.20 3.02 -12.52
C TYR A 44 -12.89 2.68 -11.85
N LEU A 45 -12.26 3.63 -11.17
CA LEU A 45 -10.95 3.49 -10.53
C LEU A 45 -10.94 2.36 -9.49
N VAL A 46 -11.94 2.31 -8.61
CA VAL A 46 -12.07 1.23 -7.62
C VAL A 46 -12.26 -0.12 -8.30
N SER A 47 -13.12 -0.18 -9.32
CA SER A 47 -13.41 -1.42 -10.03
C SER A 47 -12.19 -1.98 -10.73
N ILE A 48 -11.44 -1.13 -11.44
CA ILE A 48 -10.23 -1.53 -12.16
C ILE A 48 -9.11 -1.92 -11.19
N ASP A 49 -8.98 -1.23 -10.06
CA ASP A 49 -7.99 -1.58 -9.04
C ASP A 49 -8.25 -2.96 -8.45
N ILE A 50 -9.50 -3.29 -8.13
CA ILE A 50 -9.88 -4.63 -7.63
C ILE A 50 -9.59 -5.69 -8.69
N LEU A 51 -9.95 -5.43 -9.96
CA LEU A 51 -9.69 -6.34 -11.06
C LEU A 51 -8.20 -6.63 -11.20
N MET A 52 -7.40 -5.57 -11.19
CA MET A 52 -5.95 -5.68 -11.37
C MET A 52 -5.26 -6.28 -10.13
N CYS A 53 -5.77 -6.08 -8.90
CA CYS A 53 -5.34 -6.84 -7.72
C CYS A 53 -5.49 -8.35 -7.94
N GLY A 54 -6.59 -8.77 -8.57
CA GLY A 54 -6.83 -10.16 -8.92
C GLY A 54 -5.80 -10.69 -9.92
N ILE A 55 -5.55 -9.96 -11.01
CA ILE A 55 -4.55 -10.32 -12.02
C ILE A 55 -3.15 -10.35 -11.40
N ALA A 56 -2.78 -9.32 -10.63
CA ALA A 56 -1.50 -9.23 -9.92
C ALA A 56 -1.29 -10.42 -8.98
N THR A 57 -2.33 -10.81 -8.23
CA THR A 57 -2.31 -11.96 -7.33
C THR A 57 -2.10 -13.27 -8.10
N ILE A 58 -2.82 -13.48 -9.21
CA ILE A 58 -2.67 -14.67 -10.06
C ILE A 58 -1.25 -14.76 -10.63
N LEU A 59 -0.72 -13.66 -11.15
CA LEU A 59 0.66 -13.57 -11.67
C LEU A 59 1.69 -13.94 -10.59
N GLN A 60 1.50 -13.45 -9.38
CA GLN A 60 2.44 -13.61 -8.29
C GLN A 60 2.45 -15.00 -7.69
N VAL A 61 1.28 -15.63 -7.54
CA VAL A 61 1.14 -17.02 -7.06
C VAL A 61 1.63 -18.02 -8.10
N GLY A 62 1.50 -17.67 -9.39
CA GLY A 62 2.08 -18.41 -10.50
C GLY A 62 3.60 -18.48 -10.33
N LYS A 63 4.18 -19.64 -10.66
CA LYS A 63 5.63 -19.77 -10.71
C LYS A 63 6.01 -20.34 -12.07
N ASN A 64 6.58 -19.51 -12.90
CA ASN A 64 7.23 -19.92 -14.12
C ASN A 64 8.73 -19.60 -14.10
N LYS A 65 9.41 -19.71 -15.24
CA LYS A 65 10.86 -19.47 -15.34
C LYS A 65 11.26 -18.02 -15.00
N PHE A 66 10.37 -17.04 -15.25
CA PHE A 66 10.67 -15.61 -15.20
C PHE A 66 9.85 -14.82 -14.19
N PHE A 67 8.61 -15.24 -13.90
CA PHE A 67 7.64 -14.50 -13.10
C PHE A 67 7.06 -15.34 -11.98
N GLY A 68 6.71 -14.66 -10.88
CA GLY A 68 5.96 -15.21 -9.75
C GLY A 68 6.83 -15.86 -8.68
N ILE A 69 6.58 -15.46 -7.43
CA ILE A 69 7.27 -16.02 -6.25
C ILE A 69 6.82 -17.46 -5.98
N GLY A 70 5.60 -17.80 -6.36
CA GLY A 70 5.02 -19.12 -6.12
C GLY A 70 4.77 -19.45 -4.65
N LEU A 71 4.48 -18.44 -3.85
CA LEU A 71 3.99 -18.51 -2.46
C LEU A 71 2.50 -18.12 -2.42
N PRO A 72 1.75 -18.48 -1.36
CA PRO A 72 0.36 -18.10 -1.22
C PRO A 72 0.24 -16.63 -0.76
N VAL A 73 0.52 -15.70 -1.64
CA VAL A 73 0.54 -14.25 -1.41
C VAL A 73 -0.55 -13.55 -2.21
N VAL A 74 -1.17 -12.54 -1.62
CA VAL A 74 -2.16 -11.66 -2.26
C VAL A 74 -1.52 -10.29 -2.46
N LEU A 75 -1.75 -9.68 -3.63
CA LEU A 75 -1.34 -8.33 -3.96
C LEU A 75 -2.52 -7.38 -3.92
N GLY A 76 -2.27 -6.16 -3.46
CA GLY A 76 -3.23 -5.06 -3.49
C GLY A 76 -2.54 -3.71 -3.66
N CYS A 77 -3.32 -2.64 -3.80
CA CYS A 77 -2.81 -1.28 -3.97
C CYS A 77 -1.91 -0.87 -2.82
N THR A 78 -0.75 -0.30 -3.13
CA THR A 78 0.20 0.12 -2.10
C THR A 78 -0.17 1.47 -1.48
N PHE A 79 -0.14 1.54 -0.15
CA PHE A 79 -0.29 2.81 0.58
C PHE A 79 0.92 3.74 0.40
N THR A 80 2.09 3.19 0.10
CA THR A 80 3.33 3.93 -0.13
C THR A 80 3.21 4.94 -1.26
N ALA A 81 2.39 4.64 -2.28
CA ALA A 81 2.19 5.49 -3.44
C ALA A 81 1.14 6.60 -3.23
N VAL A 82 0.31 6.56 -2.18
CA VAL A 82 -0.83 7.47 -1.99
C VAL A 82 -0.39 8.93 -1.99
N GLY A 83 0.51 9.31 -1.10
CA GLY A 83 1.01 10.68 -1.03
C GLY A 83 1.71 11.15 -2.31
N PRO A 84 2.66 10.37 -2.86
CA PRO A 84 3.27 10.67 -4.15
C PRO A 84 2.28 10.83 -5.30
N MET A 85 1.28 9.96 -5.43
CA MET A 85 0.26 10.08 -6.48
C MET A 85 -0.60 11.33 -6.34
N ILE A 86 -0.98 11.71 -5.11
CA ILE A 86 -1.71 12.95 -4.86
C ILE A 86 -0.85 14.17 -5.25
N ALA A 87 0.43 14.19 -4.88
CA ALA A 87 1.34 15.28 -5.24
C ALA A 87 1.55 15.39 -6.75
N ILE A 88 1.82 14.27 -7.43
CA ILE A 88 1.97 14.22 -8.90
C ILE A 88 0.68 14.66 -9.59
N GLY A 89 -0.46 14.12 -9.17
CA GLY A 89 -1.75 14.44 -9.75
C GLY A 89 -2.16 15.91 -9.55
N GLY A 90 -1.86 16.48 -8.39
CA GLY A 90 -2.11 17.89 -8.11
C GLY A 90 -1.24 18.84 -8.91
N GLN A 91 0.00 18.45 -9.23
CA GLN A 91 0.95 19.31 -9.95
C GLN A 91 0.91 19.11 -11.47
N TYR A 92 0.84 17.88 -11.95
CA TYR A 92 0.97 17.53 -13.36
C TYR A 92 -0.28 16.85 -13.95
N GLY A 93 -1.30 16.63 -13.13
CA GLY A 93 -2.53 15.97 -13.56
C GLY A 93 -2.47 14.43 -13.48
N ILE A 94 -3.64 13.82 -13.65
CA ILE A 94 -3.81 12.36 -13.50
C ILE A 94 -3.04 11.55 -14.55
N SER A 95 -2.86 12.10 -15.76
CA SER A 95 -2.12 11.45 -16.85
C SER A 95 -0.64 11.24 -16.50
N ALA A 96 -0.04 12.16 -15.73
CA ALA A 96 1.34 12.04 -15.26
C ALA A 96 1.50 10.94 -14.19
N ILE A 97 0.47 10.70 -13.38
CA ILE A 97 0.45 9.56 -12.45
C ILE A 97 0.63 8.27 -13.24
N TYR A 98 -0.16 8.05 -14.28
CA TYR A 98 -0.11 6.81 -15.05
C TYR A 98 1.15 6.67 -15.90
N GLY A 99 1.67 7.78 -16.44
CA GLY A 99 2.98 7.78 -17.11
C GLY A 99 4.10 7.34 -16.16
N SER A 100 4.12 7.87 -14.94
CA SER A 100 5.11 7.50 -13.93
C SER A 100 4.93 6.06 -13.42
N ILE A 101 3.70 5.57 -13.28
CA ILE A 101 3.41 4.17 -12.93
C ILE A 101 3.93 3.22 -14.00
N LEU A 102 3.66 3.49 -15.29
CA LEU A 102 4.15 2.66 -16.40
C LEU A 102 5.67 2.54 -16.39
N VAL A 103 6.37 3.67 -16.26
CA VAL A 103 7.83 3.66 -16.23
C VAL A 103 8.37 2.98 -14.97
N SER A 104 7.75 3.19 -13.81
CA SER A 104 8.16 2.52 -12.57
C SER A 104 7.96 1.01 -12.63
N GLY A 105 6.87 0.52 -13.26
CA GLY A 105 6.65 -0.91 -13.50
C GLY A 105 7.74 -1.53 -14.40
N LEU A 106 8.11 -0.85 -15.49
CA LEU A 106 9.22 -1.25 -16.34
C LEU A 106 10.55 -1.25 -15.59
N PHE A 107 10.81 -0.18 -14.82
CA PHE A 107 11.99 -0.07 -13.96
C PHE A 107 12.10 -1.26 -13.00
N VAL A 108 11.03 -1.64 -12.31
CA VAL A 108 11.01 -2.80 -11.39
C VAL A 108 11.37 -4.09 -12.13
N ILE A 109 10.83 -4.32 -13.32
CA ILE A 109 11.16 -5.52 -14.12
C ILE A 109 12.67 -5.56 -14.43
N LEU A 110 13.24 -4.42 -14.81
CA LEU A 110 14.66 -4.31 -15.18
C LEU A 110 15.59 -4.53 -13.98
N ILE A 111 15.28 -3.92 -12.83
CA ILE A 111 16.13 -4.02 -11.63
C ILE A 111 15.92 -5.31 -10.84
N ALA A 112 14.84 -6.08 -11.10
CA ALA A 112 14.44 -7.23 -10.30
C ALA A 112 15.58 -8.23 -10.02
N SER A 113 16.47 -8.48 -11.00
CA SER A 113 17.59 -9.41 -10.84
C SER A 113 18.71 -8.85 -9.97
N VAL A 114 18.84 -7.54 -9.89
CA VAL A 114 19.90 -6.84 -9.15
C VAL A 114 19.39 -6.43 -7.78
N PHE A 115 18.07 -6.22 -7.63
CA PHE A 115 17.45 -5.70 -6.42
C PHE A 115 17.69 -6.60 -5.19
N GLY A 116 17.81 -7.91 -5.36
CA GLY A 116 18.24 -8.83 -4.30
C GLY A 116 19.58 -8.42 -3.65
N LYS A 117 20.49 -7.83 -4.42
CA LYS A 117 21.76 -7.27 -3.91
C LYS A 117 21.56 -5.88 -3.31
N LEU A 118 20.59 -5.11 -3.80
CA LEU A 118 20.27 -3.77 -3.29
C LEU A 118 19.54 -3.81 -1.95
N VAL A 119 18.92 -4.93 -1.56
CA VAL A 119 18.25 -5.11 -0.25
C VAL A 119 19.18 -4.77 0.92
N ARG A 120 20.50 -4.90 0.76
CA ARG A 120 21.49 -4.48 1.78
C ARG A 120 21.44 -2.99 2.14
N PHE A 121 20.94 -2.13 1.24
CA PHE A 121 20.75 -0.70 1.50
C PHE A 121 19.49 -0.39 2.30
N PHE A 122 18.64 -1.41 2.47
CA PHE A 122 17.35 -1.35 3.16
C PHE A 122 17.34 -2.28 4.39
N PRO A 123 18.29 -2.14 5.35
CA PRO A 123 18.26 -2.90 6.58
C PRO A 123 17.00 -2.54 7.40
N PRO A 124 16.66 -3.29 8.46
CA PRO A 124 15.49 -3.04 9.29
C PRO A 124 15.38 -1.60 9.83
N VAL A 125 16.49 -0.90 10.05
CA VAL A 125 16.50 0.51 10.48
C VAL A 125 15.92 1.41 9.39
N VAL A 126 16.25 1.19 8.13
CA VAL A 126 15.71 1.97 6.99
C VAL A 126 14.25 1.58 6.75
N THR A 127 13.96 0.28 6.59
CA THR A 127 12.61 -0.18 6.27
C THR A 127 11.60 0.12 7.37
N GLY A 128 11.99 -0.05 8.63
CA GLY A 128 11.16 0.29 9.78
C GLY A 128 10.87 1.80 9.86
N SER A 129 11.88 2.65 9.64
CA SER A 129 11.69 4.10 9.57
C SER A 129 10.74 4.49 8.45
N VAL A 130 10.93 3.95 7.24
CA VAL A 130 10.09 4.26 6.07
C VAL A 130 8.64 3.83 6.29
N VAL A 131 8.39 2.61 6.79
CA VAL A 131 7.02 2.14 7.09
C VAL A 131 6.36 3.01 8.17
N THR A 132 7.13 3.43 9.19
CA THR A 132 6.63 4.37 10.22
C THR A 132 6.25 5.71 9.60
N ILE A 133 7.10 6.27 8.74
CA ILE A 133 6.85 7.53 8.03
C ILE A 133 5.58 7.42 7.18
N ILE A 134 5.40 6.34 6.41
CA ILE A 134 4.20 6.12 5.59
C ILE A 134 2.94 6.24 6.45
N GLY A 135 2.91 5.53 7.58
CA GLY A 135 1.75 5.58 8.47
C GLY A 135 1.50 6.98 9.04
N ILE A 136 2.54 7.66 9.53
CA ILE A 136 2.42 9.00 10.14
C ILE A 136 1.99 10.06 9.11
N THR A 137 2.57 10.04 7.92
CA THR A 137 2.27 11.06 6.88
C THR A 137 0.87 10.92 6.28
N LEU A 138 0.22 9.78 6.46
CA LEU A 138 -1.17 9.55 6.04
C LEU A 138 -2.20 9.89 7.13
N ILE A 139 -1.79 10.13 8.39
CA ILE A 139 -2.72 10.52 9.47
C ILE A 139 -3.47 11.82 9.15
N PRO A 140 -2.85 12.91 8.63
CA PRO A 140 -3.59 14.11 8.25
C PRO A 140 -4.72 13.84 7.25
N VAL A 141 -4.54 12.92 6.31
CA VAL A 141 -5.58 12.50 5.36
C VAL A 141 -6.75 11.84 6.10
N ALA A 142 -6.46 10.97 7.08
CA ALA A 142 -7.48 10.36 7.93
C ALA A 142 -8.25 11.43 8.72
N MET A 143 -7.54 12.41 9.31
CA MET A 143 -8.17 13.51 10.07
C MET A 143 -9.08 14.38 9.20
N ASN A 144 -8.66 14.73 7.99
CA ASN A 144 -9.50 15.44 7.03
C ASN A 144 -10.79 14.66 6.70
N ASN A 145 -10.68 13.35 6.52
CA ASN A 145 -11.84 12.49 6.27
C ASN A 145 -12.77 12.38 7.51
N ILE A 146 -12.23 12.35 8.74
CA ILE A 146 -13.04 12.42 9.98
C ILE A 146 -13.91 13.66 9.96
N GLY A 147 -13.37 14.80 9.50
CA GLY A 147 -14.12 16.05 9.37
C GLY A 147 -15.25 16.00 8.33
N GLY A 148 -15.27 15.02 7.45
CA GLY A 148 -16.24 14.93 6.34
C GLY A 148 -15.62 15.09 4.97
N GLY A 149 -14.30 15.23 4.88
CA GLY A 149 -13.53 15.49 3.65
C GLY A 149 -13.14 16.95 3.49
N GLN A 150 -11.98 17.17 2.88
CA GLN A 150 -11.45 18.52 2.67
C GLN A 150 -12.40 19.35 1.78
N GLY A 151 -12.75 20.55 2.25
CA GLY A 151 -13.65 21.45 1.51
C GLY A 151 -15.14 21.13 1.64
N SER A 152 -15.52 20.14 2.44
CA SER A 152 -16.92 19.83 2.71
C SER A 152 -17.60 20.97 3.47
N PRO A 153 -18.84 21.38 3.09
CA PRO A 153 -19.57 22.43 3.78
C PRO A 153 -19.85 22.15 5.26
N ASP A 154 -19.97 20.86 5.63
CA ASP A 154 -20.19 20.37 7.01
C ASP A 154 -18.91 19.86 7.67
N PHE A 155 -17.72 20.32 7.19
CA PHE A 155 -16.43 19.94 7.74
C PHE A 155 -16.36 20.21 9.24
N GLY A 156 -15.95 19.20 10.02
CA GLY A 156 -15.83 19.31 11.47
C GLY A 156 -17.16 19.27 12.22
N SER A 157 -18.28 19.00 11.54
CA SER A 157 -19.58 18.86 12.20
C SER A 157 -19.57 17.71 13.23
N LEU A 158 -20.32 17.88 14.31
CA LEU A 158 -20.45 16.86 15.35
C LEU A 158 -20.95 15.52 14.76
N SER A 159 -21.79 15.58 13.73
CA SER A 159 -22.30 14.40 13.06
C SER A 159 -21.21 13.63 12.30
N ASN A 160 -20.26 14.31 11.65
CA ASN A 160 -19.11 13.69 10.99
C ASN A 160 -18.16 13.07 12.01
N ILE A 161 -17.83 13.85 13.04
CA ILE A 161 -16.91 13.43 14.10
C ILE A 161 -17.48 12.21 14.84
N SER A 162 -18.75 12.25 15.24
CA SER A 162 -19.38 11.12 15.96
C SER A 162 -19.47 9.86 15.11
N LEU A 163 -19.78 9.98 13.82
CA LEU A 163 -19.81 8.84 12.89
C LEU A 163 -18.43 8.24 12.69
N ALA A 164 -17.39 9.07 12.56
CA ALA A 164 -16.01 8.62 12.41
C ALA A 164 -15.50 7.90 13.66
N PHE A 165 -15.65 8.52 14.84
CA PHE A 165 -15.23 7.89 16.10
C PHE A 165 -16.07 6.67 16.44
N GLY A 166 -17.37 6.68 16.15
CA GLY A 166 -18.24 5.50 16.29
C GLY A 166 -17.75 4.33 15.45
N THR A 167 -17.35 4.60 14.19
CA THR A 167 -16.75 3.60 13.31
C THR A 167 -15.42 3.08 13.87
N LEU A 168 -14.54 3.97 14.33
CA LEU A 168 -13.25 3.59 14.93
C LEU A 168 -13.46 2.72 16.19
N VAL A 169 -14.33 3.14 17.09
CA VAL A 169 -14.66 2.38 18.33
C VAL A 169 -15.21 1.01 17.97
N PHE A 170 -16.10 0.92 16.99
CA PHE A 170 -16.65 -0.35 16.54
C PHE A 170 -15.56 -1.29 16.00
N ILE A 171 -14.61 -0.76 15.19
CA ILE A 171 -13.44 -1.52 14.72
C ILE A 171 -12.62 -2.02 15.92
N LEU A 172 -12.32 -1.15 16.89
CA LEU A 172 -11.56 -1.52 18.08
C LEU A 172 -12.27 -2.58 18.94
N CYS A 173 -13.59 -2.48 19.08
CA CYS A 173 -14.42 -3.50 19.75
C CYS A 173 -14.29 -4.85 19.02
N LEU A 174 -14.37 -4.86 17.69
CA LEU A 174 -14.17 -6.09 16.91
C LEU A 174 -12.76 -6.66 17.12
N TYR A 175 -11.72 -5.84 17.16
CA TYR A 175 -10.36 -6.29 17.47
C TYR A 175 -10.22 -6.85 18.88
N ARG A 176 -10.98 -6.32 19.84
CA ARG A 176 -10.92 -6.75 21.25
C ARG A 176 -11.74 -8.03 21.52
N PHE A 177 -12.93 -8.13 20.96
CA PHE A 177 -13.90 -9.16 21.33
C PHE A 177 -14.05 -10.27 20.28
N ALA A 178 -13.77 -9.99 18.99
CA ALA A 178 -13.83 -11.01 17.95
C ALA A 178 -12.53 -11.80 17.86
N ASN A 179 -12.65 -13.03 17.37
CA ASN A 179 -11.53 -13.95 17.15
C ASN A 179 -11.48 -14.45 15.71
N GLY A 180 -10.34 -15.01 15.33
CA GLY A 180 -10.18 -15.69 14.04
C GLY A 180 -10.47 -14.79 12.85
N PHE A 181 -11.30 -15.26 11.94
CA PHE A 181 -11.62 -14.58 10.69
C PHE A 181 -12.33 -13.23 10.88
N ILE A 182 -13.29 -13.12 11.81
CA ILE A 182 -14.03 -11.86 12.06
C ILE A 182 -13.07 -10.75 12.46
N ARG A 183 -12.09 -11.05 13.29
CA ARG A 183 -11.05 -10.10 13.67
C ARG A 183 -10.22 -9.64 12.44
N SER A 184 -9.95 -10.55 11.49
CA SER A 184 -9.17 -10.24 10.29
C SER A 184 -9.89 -9.30 9.33
N ILE A 185 -11.22 -9.26 9.36
CA ILE A 185 -12.07 -8.39 8.54
C ILE A 185 -12.69 -7.23 9.33
N ALA A 186 -12.18 -6.94 10.54
CA ALA A 186 -12.76 -5.93 11.43
C ALA A 186 -12.89 -4.55 10.78
N ILE A 187 -11.92 -4.14 9.96
CA ILE A 187 -11.95 -2.87 9.23
C ILE A 187 -13.08 -2.86 8.20
N LEU A 188 -13.23 -3.94 7.43
CA LEU A 188 -14.32 -4.06 6.46
C LEU A 188 -15.69 -4.01 7.15
N LEU A 189 -15.85 -4.73 8.28
CA LEU A 189 -17.08 -4.67 9.07
C LEU A 189 -17.31 -3.27 9.64
N GLY A 190 -16.24 -2.57 10.02
CA GLY A 190 -16.30 -1.17 10.44
C GLY A 190 -16.80 -0.24 9.35
N LEU A 191 -16.29 -0.39 8.12
CA LEU A 191 -16.75 0.38 6.96
C LEU A 191 -18.23 0.09 6.66
N VAL A 192 -18.64 -1.18 6.65
CA VAL A 192 -20.04 -1.55 6.40
C VAL A 192 -20.96 -1.03 7.53
N GLY A 193 -20.60 -1.28 8.78
CA GLY A 193 -21.41 -0.84 9.94
C GLY A 193 -21.50 0.69 10.03
N GLY A 194 -20.36 1.39 9.83
CA GLY A 194 -20.33 2.86 9.80
C GLY A 194 -21.17 3.43 8.65
N THR A 195 -21.11 2.81 7.45
CA THR A 195 -21.94 3.22 6.30
C THR A 195 -23.42 2.98 6.56
N MET A 196 -23.79 1.87 7.22
CA MET A 196 -25.19 1.63 7.62
C MET A 196 -25.68 2.71 8.59
N VAL A 197 -24.89 3.08 9.60
CA VAL A 197 -25.23 4.20 10.50
C VAL A 197 -25.31 5.51 9.72
N GLY A 198 -24.35 5.78 8.84
CA GLY A 198 -24.34 6.96 7.96
C GLY A 198 -25.56 7.03 7.05
N PHE A 199 -26.10 5.88 6.59
CA PHE A 199 -27.34 5.82 5.82
C PHE A 199 -28.54 6.32 6.66
N PHE A 200 -28.69 5.86 7.89
CA PHE A 200 -29.75 6.35 8.79
C PHE A 200 -29.56 7.84 9.17
N MET A 201 -28.34 8.34 9.11
CA MET A 201 -28.05 9.77 9.31
C MET A 201 -28.27 10.63 8.05
N GLY A 202 -28.71 10.04 6.92
CA GLY A 202 -28.92 10.75 5.65
C GLY A 202 -27.64 11.14 4.90
N LYS A 203 -26.48 10.55 5.26
CA LYS A 203 -25.17 10.86 4.66
C LYS A 203 -24.79 9.94 3.48
N VAL A 204 -25.63 8.99 3.13
CA VAL A 204 -25.38 8.02 2.06
C VAL A 204 -26.37 8.24 0.92
N ASN A 205 -25.86 8.43 -0.30
CA ASN A 205 -26.66 8.51 -1.51
C ASN A 205 -26.44 7.25 -2.36
N LEU A 206 -27.47 6.46 -2.55
CA LEU A 206 -27.43 5.22 -3.32
C LEU A 206 -27.65 5.40 -4.83
N ALA A 207 -27.88 6.63 -5.33
CA ALA A 207 -28.14 6.87 -6.74
C ALA A 207 -27.00 6.34 -7.62
N ALA A 208 -25.75 6.57 -7.22
CA ALA A 208 -24.58 6.08 -7.96
C ALA A 208 -24.55 4.54 -8.08
N VAL A 209 -25.08 3.81 -7.09
CA VAL A 209 -25.17 2.35 -7.17
C VAL A 209 -26.33 1.92 -8.08
N ALA A 210 -27.43 2.65 -8.07
CA ALA A 210 -28.57 2.37 -8.96
C ALA A 210 -28.16 2.54 -10.43
N ASP A 211 -27.45 3.62 -10.74
CA ASP A 211 -27.05 4.01 -12.12
C ASP A 211 -25.86 3.18 -12.63
N ALA A 212 -25.05 2.60 -11.75
CA ALA A 212 -23.89 1.79 -12.15
C ALA A 212 -24.30 0.55 -12.95
N SER A 213 -23.54 0.26 -14.01
CA SER A 213 -23.75 -0.94 -14.83
C SER A 213 -23.41 -2.23 -14.07
N TRP A 214 -23.98 -3.36 -14.49
CA TRP A 214 -23.66 -4.67 -13.95
C TRP A 214 -22.36 -5.24 -14.48
N PHE A 215 -21.94 -4.80 -15.67
CA PHE A 215 -20.74 -5.29 -16.32
C PHE A 215 -20.01 -4.17 -17.05
N HIS A 216 -18.70 -4.19 -16.97
CA HIS A 216 -17.85 -3.22 -17.63
C HIS A 216 -16.53 -3.90 -18.03
N LEU A 217 -16.05 -3.57 -19.22
CA LEU A 217 -14.71 -3.98 -19.67
C LEU A 217 -13.68 -2.91 -19.31
N ALA A 218 -12.54 -3.35 -18.83
CA ALA A 218 -11.40 -2.48 -18.58
C ALA A 218 -11.00 -1.77 -19.88
N LYS A 219 -10.94 -0.42 -19.84
CA LYS A 219 -10.52 0.41 -20.97
C LYS A 219 -9.09 0.89 -20.75
N PRO A 220 -8.13 0.55 -21.63
CA PRO A 220 -6.81 1.17 -21.56
C PRO A 220 -6.91 2.69 -21.68
N PHE A 221 -6.10 3.40 -20.91
CA PHE A 221 -6.01 4.87 -20.94
C PHE A 221 -7.35 5.60 -20.73
N TYR A 222 -8.19 5.10 -19.83
CA TYR A 222 -9.50 5.69 -19.52
C TYR A 222 -9.41 7.17 -19.10
N PHE A 223 -8.37 7.55 -18.35
CA PHE A 223 -8.12 8.93 -17.92
C PHE A 223 -7.29 9.75 -18.93
N GLY A 224 -7.14 9.26 -20.15
CA GLY A 224 -6.36 9.89 -21.21
C GLY A 224 -4.98 9.27 -21.40
N MET A 225 -4.28 9.74 -22.44
CA MET A 225 -2.93 9.26 -22.75
C MET A 225 -1.95 9.66 -21.63
N PRO A 226 -1.04 8.75 -21.22
CA PRO A 226 -0.07 9.05 -20.17
C PRO A 226 0.92 10.14 -20.60
N THR A 227 1.24 11.06 -19.69
CA THR A 227 2.31 12.04 -19.85
C THR A 227 3.50 11.64 -18.99
N PHE A 228 4.70 11.98 -19.42
CA PHE A 228 5.95 11.48 -18.82
C PHE A 228 6.77 12.65 -18.26
N GLU A 229 6.59 12.91 -16.95
CA GLU A 229 7.33 13.92 -16.21
C GLU A 229 8.48 13.27 -15.44
N ILE A 230 9.72 13.73 -15.68
CA ILE A 230 10.92 13.09 -15.12
C ILE A 230 10.88 13.02 -13.59
N SER A 231 10.47 14.09 -12.93
CA SER A 231 10.37 14.14 -11.45
C SER A 231 9.32 13.18 -10.90
N ALA A 232 8.16 13.08 -11.58
CA ALA A 232 7.12 12.12 -11.24
C ALA A 232 7.61 10.66 -11.42
N ILE A 233 8.32 10.39 -12.52
CA ILE A 233 8.93 9.09 -12.81
C ILE A 233 9.94 8.70 -11.73
N LEU A 234 10.87 9.60 -11.38
CA LEU A 234 11.87 9.34 -10.34
C LEU A 234 11.22 9.08 -8.99
N THR A 235 10.20 9.88 -8.64
CA THR A 235 9.43 9.70 -7.42
C THR A 235 8.77 8.31 -7.37
N MET A 236 8.09 7.91 -8.44
CA MET A 236 7.42 6.60 -8.49
C MET A 236 8.41 5.42 -8.56
N CYS A 237 9.59 5.59 -9.15
CA CYS A 237 10.64 4.59 -9.08
C CYS A 237 11.17 4.40 -7.65
N LEU A 238 11.34 5.49 -6.88
CA LEU A 238 11.70 5.40 -5.46
C LEU A 238 10.61 4.72 -4.63
N VAL A 239 9.35 5.09 -4.85
CA VAL A 239 8.19 4.44 -4.22
C VAL A 239 8.17 2.94 -4.53
N ALA A 240 8.39 2.57 -5.78
CA ALA A 240 8.45 1.17 -6.19
C ALA A 240 9.56 0.40 -5.46
N MET A 241 10.76 0.97 -5.32
CA MET A 241 11.85 0.34 -4.55
C MET A 241 11.45 0.11 -3.09
N VAL A 242 10.81 1.09 -2.46
CA VAL A 242 10.30 0.95 -1.07
C VAL A 242 9.27 -0.17 -0.98
N SER A 243 8.32 -0.23 -1.92
CA SER A 243 7.30 -1.29 -1.98
C SER A 243 7.92 -2.68 -2.17
N LEU A 244 8.99 -2.81 -2.98
CA LEU A 244 9.72 -4.08 -3.14
C LEU A 244 10.39 -4.54 -1.83
N VAL A 245 10.87 -3.61 -1.02
CA VAL A 245 11.43 -3.95 0.30
C VAL A 245 10.35 -4.46 1.23
N GLU A 246 9.18 -3.82 1.26
CA GLU A 246 8.00 -4.29 2.00
C GLU A 246 7.61 -5.70 1.56
N SER A 247 7.48 -5.92 0.26
CA SER A 247 7.17 -7.24 -0.32
C SER A 247 8.21 -8.30 0.05
N THR A 248 9.49 -7.94 0.11
CA THR A 248 10.56 -8.86 0.54
C THR A 248 10.32 -9.41 1.93
N GLY A 249 9.92 -8.55 2.88
CA GLY A 249 9.56 -8.96 4.24
C GLY A 249 8.41 -9.97 4.25
N VAL A 250 7.39 -9.73 3.45
CA VAL A 250 6.23 -10.63 3.30
C VAL A 250 6.62 -11.96 2.66
N TYR A 251 7.50 -11.96 1.66
CA TYR A 251 7.99 -13.19 1.02
C TYR A 251 8.77 -14.08 1.99
N PHE A 252 9.63 -13.49 2.80
CA PHE A 252 10.35 -14.24 3.83
C PHE A 252 9.38 -14.80 4.88
N ALA A 253 8.44 -13.99 5.38
CA ALA A 253 7.44 -14.43 6.34
C ALA A 253 6.60 -15.61 5.80
N LEU A 254 6.16 -15.55 4.55
CA LEU A 254 5.44 -16.66 3.90
C LEU A 254 6.35 -17.86 3.63
N GLY A 255 7.62 -17.63 3.31
CA GLY A 255 8.61 -18.67 3.17
C GLY A 255 8.73 -19.49 4.45
N ASP A 256 8.87 -18.82 5.60
CA ASP A 256 8.94 -19.45 6.93
C ASP A 256 7.65 -20.21 7.26
N ILE A 257 6.48 -19.58 7.07
CA ILE A 257 5.19 -20.22 7.29
C ILE A 257 5.04 -21.48 6.42
N CYS A 258 5.48 -21.40 5.16
CA CYS A 258 5.38 -22.50 4.20
C CYS A 258 6.51 -23.54 4.31
N ASN A 259 7.48 -23.35 5.24
CA ASN A 259 8.69 -24.16 5.35
C ASN A 259 9.45 -24.26 4.02
N ARG A 260 9.57 -23.13 3.32
CA ARG A 260 10.24 -23.02 2.02
C ARG A 260 11.28 -21.92 2.07
N LYS A 261 12.55 -22.26 1.83
CA LYS A 261 13.61 -21.27 1.68
C LYS A 261 13.36 -20.42 0.42
N VAL A 262 13.27 -19.11 0.61
CA VAL A 262 13.15 -18.13 -0.46
C VAL A 262 14.56 -17.81 -0.97
N THR A 263 14.81 -18.04 -2.25
CA THR A 263 16.09 -17.79 -2.91
C THR A 263 16.10 -16.42 -3.59
N GLU A 264 17.29 -15.90 -3.92
CA GLU A 264 17.43 -14.66 -4.72
C GLU A 264 16.68 -14.75 -6.06
N LYS A 265 16.70 -15.92 -6.69
CA LYS A 265 15.95 -16.17 -7.92
C LYS A 265 14.43 -16.12 -7.71
N ASP A 266 13.94 -16.64 -6.59
CA ASP A 266 12.52 -16.54 -6.24
C ASP A 266 12.13 -15.07 -6.03
N LEU A 267 12.95 -14.29 -5.32
CA LEU A 267 12.73 -12.86 -5.12
C LEU A 267 12.70 -12.11 -6.46
N ALA A 268 13.70 -12.33 -7.32
CA ALA A 268 13.75 -11.71 -8.65
C ALA A 268 12.52 -12.00 -9.49
N ASN A 269 12.01 -13.25 -9.45
CA ASN A 269 10.78 -13.62 -10.14
C ASN A 269 9.55 -12.97 -9.51
N GLY A 270 9.52 -12.83 -8.18
CA GLY A 270 8.47 -12.12 -7.46
C GLY A 270 8.43 -10.64 -7.85
N TYR A 271 9.57 -9.98 -7.86
CA TYR A 271 9.68 -8.56 -8.24
C TYR A 271 9.31 -8.32 -9.71
N ARG A 272 9.71 -9.21 -10.62
CA ARG A 272 9.26 -9.09 -12.03
C ARG A 272 7.74 -9.22 -12.16
N ALA A 273 7.11 -10.09 -11.37
CA ALA A 273 5.66 -10.23 -11.38
C ALA A 273 4.97 -8.97 -10.82
N GLU A 274 5.53 -8.35 -9.76
CA GLU A 274 5.05 -7.06 -9.26
C GLU A 274 5.22 -5.96 -10.32
N GLY A 275 6.40 -5.86 -10.92
CA GLY A 275 6.65 -4.87 -11.98
C GLY A 275 5.73 -5.03 -13.18
N LEU A 276 5.45 -6.28 -13.59
CA LEU A 276 4.50 -6.57 -14.65
C LEU A 276 3.06 -6.19 -14.25
N ALA A 277 2.68 -6.45 -12.99
CA ALA A 277 1.37 -6.04 -12.47
C ALA A 277 1.24 -4.52 -12.41
N ILE A 278 2.29 -3.79 -12.00
CA ILE A 278 2.34 -2.32 -12.00
C ILE A 278 2.21 -1.78 -13.43
N LEU A 279 2.93 -2.39 -14.38
CA LEU A 279 2.86 -1.99 -15.80
C LEU A 279 1.45 -2.16 -16.36
N PHE A 280 0.81 -3.33 -16.15
CA PHE A 280 -0.57 -3.55 -16.55
C PHE A 280 -1.54 -2.62 -15.80
N GLY A 281 -1.29 -2.38 -14.50
CA GLY A 281 -2.06 -1.42 -13.72
C GLY A 281 -2.03 -0.04 -14.38
N GLY A 282 -0.84 0.48 -14.71
CA GLY A 282 -0.69 1.77 -15.39
C GLY A 282 -1.41 1.84 -16.73
N LEU A 283 -1.39 0.74 -17.52
CA LEU A 283 -2.08 0.66 -18.81
C LEU A 283 -3.60 0.79 -18.68
N PHE A 284 -4.18 0.18 -17.66
CA PHE A 284 -5.63 0.18 -17.40
C PHE A 284 -6.06 1.23 -16.37
N ASN A 285 -5.16 2.17 -16.03
CA ASN A 285 -5.41 3.23 -15.06
C ASN A 285 -5.74 2.73 -13.65
N ALA A 286 -5.10 1.68 -13.22
CA ALA A 286 -5.06 1.22 -11.84
C ALA A 286 -3.74 1.64 -11.17
N PHE A 287 -3.63 1.46 -9.85
CA PHE A 287 -2.52 1.92 -9.04
C PHE A 287 -1.41 0.86 -8.85
N PRO A 288 -0.24 1.23 -8.30
CA PRO A 288 0.82 0.27 -8.05
C PRO A 288 0.46 -0.75 -6.96
N TYR A 289 1.04 -1.94 -7.05
CA TYR A 289 0.73 -3.07 -6.18
C TYR A 289 1.89 -3.42 -5.26
N THR A 290 1.54 -3.92 -4.08
CA THR A 290 2.45 -4.54 -3.11
C THR A 290 1.80 -5.76 -2.48
N THR A 291 2.57 -6.54 -1.75
CA THR A 291 2.07 -7.71 -1.02
C THR A 291 1.31 -7.31 0.24
N TYR A 292 0.16 -7.91 0.49
CA TYR A 292 -0.68 -7.62 1.65
C TYR A 292 -0.33 -8.51 2.84
N SER A 293 0.22 -7.90 3.89
CA SER A 293 0.59 -8.59 5.13
C SER A 293 -0.62 -9.13 5.89
N GLN A 294 -1.80 -8.52 5.76
CA GLN A 294 -3.05 -9.00 6.35
C GLN A 294 -3.39 -10.43 5.89
N ASN A 295 -3.14 -10.73 4.61
CA ASN A 295 -3.39 -12.04 4.05
C ASN A 295 -2.39 -13.11 4.53
N VAL A 296 -1.17 -12.70 4.92
CA VAL A 296 -0.20 -13.60 5.59
C VAL A 296 -0.75 -14.10 6.92
N GLY A 297 -1.38 -13.22 7.70
CA GLY A 297 -2.05 -13.58 8.94
C GLY A 297 -3.14 -14.65 8.74
N LEU A 298 -3.91 -14.58 7.64
CA LEU A 298 -4.91 -15.61 7.31
C LEU A 298 -4.29 -16.95 6.94
N VAL A 299 -3.19 -16.97 6.20
CA VAL A 299 -2.45 -18.21 5.91
C VAL A 299 -1.97 -18.86 7.21
N GLN A 300 -1.48 -18.06 8.15
CA GLN A 300 -1.04 -18.54 9.45
C GLN A 300 -2.20 -19.06 10.31
N LEU A 301 -3.30 -18.32 10.38
CA LEU A 301 -4.49 -18.69 11.18
C LEU A 301 -5.19 -19.94 10.64
N SER A 302 -5.36 -20.04 9.33
CA SER A 302 -6.01 -21.20 8.71
C SER A 302 -5.13 -22.45 8.67
N GLY A 303 -3.81 -22.26 8.77
CA GLY A 303 -2.80 -23.32 8.56
C GLY A 303 -2.77 -23.85 7.11
N VAL A 304 -3.58 -23.28 6.20
CA VAL A 304 -3.70 -23.76 4.83
C VAL A 304 -2.78 -22.97 3.90
N LYS A 305 -1.71 -23.65 3.46
CA LYS A 305 -0.61 -23.08 2.65
C LYS A 305 -0.82 -23.32 1.14
N SER A 306 -2.06 -23.56 0.71
CA SER A 306 -2.36 -23.98 -0.66
C SER A 306 -2.45 -22.78 -1.61
N LYS A 307 -1.65 -22.78 -2.67
CA LYS A 307 -1.75 -21.79 -3.75
C LYS A 307 -3.11 -21.77 -4.43
N LYS A 308 -3.82 -22.90 -4.47
CA LYS A 308 -5.17 -22.99 -5.08
C LYS A 308 -6.14 -22.00 -4.46
N ILE A 309 -6.04 -21.78 -3.14
CA ILE A 309 -6.89 -20.79 -2.44
C ILE A 309 -6.62 -19.39 -2.98
N ILE A 310 -5.34 -19.02 -3.13
CA ILE A 310 -4.98 -17.67 -3.59
C ILE A 310 -5.27 -17.49 -5.08
N TYR A 311 -5.15 -18.54 -5.91
CA TYR A 311 -5.67 -18.49 -7.28
C TYR A 311 -7.18 -18.23 -7.30
N THR A 312 -7.94 -18.91 -6.43
CA THR A 312 -9.39 -18.66 -6.29
C THR A 312 -9.68 -17.25 -5.79
N THR A 313 -8.88 -16.74 -4.86
CA THR A 313 -8.92 -15.32 -4.42
C THR A 313 -8.74 -14.37 -5.60
N GLY A 314 -7.70 -14.60 -6.41
CA GLY A 314 -7.43 -13.78 -7.59
C GLY A 314 -8.58 -13.81 -8.61
N VAL A 315 -9.15 -14.98 -8.86
CA VAL A 315 -10.33 -15.12 -9.75
C VAL A 315 -11.54 -14.36 -9.18
N PHE A 316 -11.80 -14.46 -7.89
CA PHE A 316 -12.89 -13.71 -7.28
C PHE A 316 -12.67 -12.19 -7.38
N LEU A 317 -11.45 -11.70 -7.17
CA LEU A 317 -11.14 -10.29 -7.34
C LEU A 317 -11.35 -9.82 -8.78
N VAL A 318 -10.94 -10.62 -9.77
CA VAL A 318 -11.20 -10.31 -11.19
C VAL A 318 -12.71 -10.23 -11.45
N ILE A 319 -13.50 -11.19 -10.97
CA ILE A 319 -14.96 -11.17 -11.12
C ILE A 319 -15.57 -9.95 -10.44
N LEU A 320 -15.15 -9.62 -9.21
CA LEU A 320 -15.65 -8.46 -8.46
C LEU A 320 -15.30 -7.14 -9.18
N GLY A 321 -14.09 -7.02 -9.75
CA GLY A 321 -13.68 -5.83 -10.47
C GLY A 321 -14.39 -5.65 -11.83
N LEU A 322 -14.93 -6.73 -12.42
CA LEU A 322 -15.76 -6.65 -13.63
C LEU A 322 -17.20 -6.19 -13.35
N VAL A 323 -17.60 -6.03 -12.07
CA VAL A 323 -18.94 -5.60 -11.66
C VAL A 323 -18.89 -4.19 -11.07
N PRO A 324 -19.10 -3.12 -11.85
CA PRO A 324 -19.01 -1.73 -11.38
C PRO A 324 -19.95 -1.40 -10.21
N LYS A 325 -21.09 -2.08 -10.09
CA LYS A 325 -21.96 -1.91 -8.91
C LYS A 325 -21.22 -2.16 -7.58
N ILE A 326 -20.24 -3.05 -7.55
CA ILE A 326 -19.43 -3.32 -6.35
C ILE A 326 -18.47 -2.15 -6.11
N GLY A 327 -17.86 -1.59 -7.15
CA GLY A 327 -17.09 -0.34 -7.08
C GLY A 327 -17.96 0.82 -6.58
N ALA A 328 -19.15 1.00 -7.15
CA ALA A 328 -20.10 2.03 -6.74
C ALA A 328 -20.55 1.90 -5.27
N LEU A 329 -20.69 0.67 -4.75
CA LEU A 329 -20.97 0.47 -3.32
C LEU A 329 -19.87 1.02 -2.40
N THR A 330 -18.65 1.14 -2.89
CA THR A 330 -17.56 1.71 -2.09
C THR A 330 -17.52 3.24 -2.15
N THR A 331 -18.00 3.84 -3.25
CA THR A 331 -18.04 5.31 -3.40
C THR A 331 -19.15 5.96 -2.56
N VAL A 332 -20.12 5.19 -2.08
CA VAL A 332 -21.18 5.71 -1.18
C VAL A 332 -20.76 5.70 0.30
N ILE A 333 -19.59 5.18 0.63
CA ILE A 333 -19.06 5.21 1.99
C ILE A 333 -18.78 6.67 2.38
N PRO A 334 -19.42 7.20 3.46
CA PRO A 334 -19.15 8.58 3.89
C PRO A 334 -17.69 8.80 4.22
N ALA A 335 -17.15 9.98 3.87
CA ALA A 335 -15.76 10.34 4.17
C ALA A 335 -15.42 10.16 5.66
N SER A 336 -16.34 10.53 6.56
CA SER A 336 -16.15 10.36 8.01
C SER A 336 -16.01 8.89 8.42
N VAL A 337 -16.73 7.96 7.81
CA VAL A 337 -16.58 6.51 8.03
C VAL A 337 -15.20 6.04 7.54
N LEU A 338 -14.80 6.49 6.34
CA LEU A 338 -13.46 6.22 5.82
C LEU A 338 -12.39 6.75 6.78
N GLY A 339 -12.54 7.98 7.28
CA GLY A 339 -11.62 8.60 8.24
C GLY A 339 -11.42 7.76 9.50
N GLY A 340 -12.50 7.27 10.11
CA GLY A 340 -12.45 6.39 11.28
C GLY A 340 -11.70 5.08 10.99
N ALA A 341 -11.96 4.45 9.85
CA ALA A 341 -11.26 3.23 9.43
C ALA A 341 -9.79 3.48 9.11
N MET A 342 -9.47 4.61 8.46
CA MET A 342 -8.09 5.00 8.11
C MET A 342 -7.20 5.20 9.35
N VAL A 343 -7.72 5.77 10.43
CA VAL A 343 -6.95 5.90 11.69
C VAL A 343 -6.50 4.53 12.19
N ALA A 344 -7.40 3.55 12.19
CA ALA A 344 -7.04 2.18 12.59
C ALA A 344 -6.00 1.58 11.63
N MET A 345 -6.16 1.77 10.32
CA MET A 345 -5.25 1.21 9.31
C MET A 345 -3.87 1.84 9.35
N PHE A 346 -3.78 3.17 9.33
CA PHE A 346 -2.49 3.86 9.35
C PHE A 346 -1.80 3.72 10.70
N GLY A 347 -2.57 3.68 11.80
CA GLY A 347 -2.06 3.32 13.11
C GLY A 347 -1.41 1.93 13.13
N MET A 348 -2.01 0.94 12.45
CA MET A 348 -1.39 -0.38 12.30
C MET A 348 -0.11 -0.32 11.44
N VAL A 349 -0.07 0.47 10.37
CA VAL A 349 1.15 0.65 9.56
C VAL A 349 2.28 1.23 10.41
N ILE A 350 2.00 2.27 11.23
CA ILE A 350 2.96 2.83 12.20
C ILE A 350 3.46 1.74 13.17
N ALA A 351 2.53 0.96 13.74
CA ALA A 351 2.87 -0.13 14.67
C ALA A 351 3.75 -1.20 14.02
N TYR A 352 3.52 -1.54 12.73
CA TYR A 352 4.39 -2.44 11.99
C TYR A 352 5.79 -1.85 11.78
N GLY A 353 5.91 -0.57 11.45
CA GLY A 353 7.18 0.13 11.34
C GLY A 353 7.95 0.07 12.67
N ILE A 354 7.29 0.40 13.78
CA ILE A 354 7.88 0.31 15.14
C ILE A 354 8.31 -1.14 15.45
N LYS A 355 7.48 -2.13 15.10
CA LYS A 355 7.83 -3.56 15.29
C LYS A 355 9.06 -3.96 14.47
N MET A 356 9.28 -3.37 13.30
CA MET A 356 10.51 -3.59 12.53
C MET A 356 11.71 -2.93 13.21
N LEU A 357 11.54 -1.72 13.73
CA LEU A 357 12.57 -0.99 14.47
C LEU A 357 12.95 -1.68 15.79
N SER A 358 12.04 -2.40 16.43
CA SER A 358 12.37 -3.16 17.67
C SER A 358 13.39 -4.27 17.45
N LYS A 359 13.69 -4.65 16.21
CA LYS A 359 14.73 -5.61 15.86
C LYS A 359 16.10 -4.97 15.59
N VAL A 360 16.15 -3.64 15.63
CA VAL A 360 17.36 -2.84 15.38
C VAL A 360 18.04 -2.55 16.71
N GLU A 361 19.36 -2.59 16.71
CA GLU A 361 20.17 -2.16 17.87
C GLU A 361 20.11 -0.62 17.99
N LEU A 362 19.10 -0.12 18.72
CA LEU A 362 18.86 1.32 18.93
C LEU A 362 19.80 1.92 19.99
N ASN A 363 20.65 1.13 20.64
CA ASN A 363 21.73 1.63 21.50
C ASN A 363 22.86 2.26 20.67
N SER A 364 22.98 1.92 19.38
CA SER A 364 23.88 2.62 18.45
C SER A 364 23.34 4.02 18.16
N GLN A 365 24.18 5.04 18.38
CA GLN A 365 23.82 6.43 18.06
C GLN A 365 23.56 6.63 16.58
N GLU A 366 24.27 5.90 15.72
CA GLU A 366 24.09 5.94 14.27
C GLU A 366 22.69 5.50 13.87
N ASN A 367 22.24 4.35 14.38
CA ASN A 367 20.89 3.86 14.09
C ASN A 367 19.81 4.78 14.67
N LEU A 368 20.06 5.32 15.88
CA LEU A 368 19.13 6.29 16.48
C LEU A 368 18.98 7.55 15.65
N LEU A 369 20.10 8.10 15.11
CA LEU A 369 20.09 9.26 14.25
C LEU A 369 19.41 8.98 12.90
N ILE A 370 19.61 7.80 12.32
CA ILE A 370 18.90 7.39 11.09
C ILE A 370 17.40 7.46 11.32
N VAL A 371 16.90 6.85 12.40
CA VAL A 371 15.46 6.86 12.72
C VAL A 371 14.96 8.29 13.00
N ALA A 372 15.66 9.01 13.89
CA ALA A 372 15.24 10.35 14.33
C ALA A 372 15.18 11.34 13.16
N CYS A 373 16.24 11.41 12.34
CA CYS A 373 16.30 12.34 11.23
C CYS A 373 15.35 11.98 10.10
N SER A 374 15.21 10.68 9.76
CA SER A 374 14.31 10.26 8.69
C SER A 374 12.84 10.47 9.05
N VAL A 375 12.43 10.10 10.25
CA VAL A 375 11.06 10.33 10.73
C VAL A 375 10.80 11.82 10.89
N GLY A 376 11.76 12.57 11.46
CA GLY A 376 11.67 14.03 11.60
C GLY A 376 11.53 14.75 10.26
N MET A 377 12.32 14.38 9.25
CA MET A 377 12.21 14.94 7.90
C MET A 377 10.88 14.58 7.23
N GLY A 378 10.46 13.31 7.33
CA GLY A 378 9.20 12.88 6.76
C GLY A 378 7.99 13.60 7.36
N LEU A 379 7.95 13.70 8.69
CA LEU A 379 6.90 14.42 9.40
C LEU A 379 6.98 15.93 9.18
N GLY A 380 8.19 16.51 9.25
CA GLY A 380 8.43 17.94 9.09
C GLY A 380 7.95 18.48 7.75
N VAL A 381 8.28 17.78 6.66
CA VAL A 381 7.81 18.12 5.31
C VAL A 381 6.28 18.00 5.20
N THR A 382 5.69 16.99 5.81
CA THR A 382 4.22 16.81 5.80
C THR A 382 3.53 17.94 6.60
N ALA A 383 4.15 18.40 7.69
CA ALA A 383 3.60 19.47 8.53
C ALA A 383 3.80 20.88 7.92
N VAL A 384 4.87 21.06 7.12
CA VAL A 384 5.22 22.35 6.51
C VAL A 384 5.44 22.17 4.99
N PRO A 385 4.38 21.92 4.21
CA PRO A 385 4.49 21.59 2.78
C PRO A 385 5.08 22.72 1.93
N GLY A 386 5.00 23.99 2.40
CA GLY A 386 5.57 25.16 1.74
C GLY A 386 7.09 25.34 1.92
N LEU A 387 7.77 24.50 2.73
CA LEU A 387 9.19 24.68 3.04
C LEU A 387 10.09 24.72 1.79
N PHE A 388 9.78 23.92 0.79
CA PHE A 388 10.58 23.75 -0.40
C PHE A 388 10.00 24.38 -1.67
N VAL A 389 9.01 25.28 -1.53
CA VAL A 389 8.30 25.90 -2.66
C VAL A 389 9.21 26.70 -3.60
N ASN A 390 10.34 27.19 -3.12
CA ASN A 390 11.30 27.99 -3.91
C ASN A 390 12.37 27.14 -4.63
N LEU A 391 12.33 25.79 -4.48
CA LEU A 391 13.23 24.92 -5.22
C LEU A 391 12.76 24.73 -6.66
N PRO A 392 13.64 24.34 -7.60
CA PRO A 392 13.22 23.96 -8.95
C PRO A 392 12.14 22.87 -8.91
N GLU A 393 11.14 22.95 -9.80
CA GLU A 393 9.97 22.07 -9.83
C GLU A 393 10.31 20.58 -9.74
N GLY A 394 11.32 20.13 -10.49
CA GLY A 394 11.78 18.74 -10.47
C GLY A 394 12.31 18.27 -9.10
N VAL A 395 12.80 19.19 -8.26
CA VAL A 395 13.28 18.89 -6.90
C VAL A 395 12.13 19.01 -5.90
N GLN A 396 11.18 19.91 -6.14
CA GLN A 396 10.03 20.12 -5.25
C GLN A 396 9.24 18.82 -5.04
N ILE A 397 8.95 18.05 -6.09
CA ILE A 397 8.20 16.78 -5.95
C ILE A 397 8.93 15.78 -5.04
N LEU A 398 10.25 15.71 -5.13
CA LEU A 398 11.04 14.83 -4.27
C LEU A 398 11.08 15.32 -2.82
N THR A 399 11.07 16.63 -2.61
CA THR A 399 11.23 17.25 -1.28
C THR A 399 9.91 17.64 -0.63
N SER A 400 8.82 17.81 -1.37
CA SER A 400 7.51 18.17 -0.82
C SER A 400 6.71 16.96 -0.32
N ASN A 401 7.18 15.74 -0.59
CA ASN A 401 6.52 14.52 -0.12
C ASN A 401 7.28 13.92 1.06
N GLY A 402 6.64 13.85 2.23
CA GLY A 402 7.27 13.36 3.46
C GLY A 402 7.75 11.90 3.37
N ILE A 403 7.03 11.03 2.62
CA ILE A 403 7.43 9.63 2.44
C ILE A 403 8.74 9.57 1.64
N VAL A 404 8.81 10.31 0.53
CA VAL A 404 9.99 10.35 -0.33
C VAL A 404 11.19 10.96 0.40
N THR A 405 11.00 12.13 1.01
CA THR A 405 12.08 12.86 1.72
C THR A 405 12.60 12.04 2.91
N GLY A 406 11.70 11.49 3.72
CA GLY A 406 12.08 10.65 4.84
C GLY A 406 12.78 9.36 4.41
N SER A 407 12.31 8.71 3.33
CA SER A 407 12.95 7.51 2.79
C SER A 407 14.35 7.79 2.26
N LEU A 408 14.53 8.88 1.51
CA LEU A 408 15.84 9.30 1.02
C LEU A 408 16.78 9.61 2.18
N THR A 409 16.31 10.32 3.20
CA THR A 409 17.08 10.61 4.42
C THR A 409 17.53 9.32 5.09
N ALA A 410 16.62 8.34 5.27
CA ALA A 410 16.96 7.05 5.88
C ALA A 410 18.04 6.29 5.09
N ILE A 411 17.89 6.23 3.75
CA ILE A 411 18.84 5.54 2.88
C ILE A 411 20.20 6.24 2.91
N ILE A 412 20.25 7.56 2.74
CA ILE A 412 21.49 8.34 2.70
C ILE A 412 22.25 8.19 4.04
N LEU A 413 21.55 8.39 5.17
CA LEU A 413 22.17 8.27 6.49
C LEU A 413 22.63 6.83 6.77
N ASN A 414 21.88 5.82 6.34
CA ASN A 414 22.34 4.44 6.47
C ASN A 414 23.61 4.16 5.65
N ILE A 415 23.70 4.70 4.44
CA ILE A 415 24.95 4.59 3.65
C ILE A 415 26.09 5.28 4.37
N VAL A 416 25.90 6.50 4.83
CA VAL A 416 26.95 7.30 5.48
C VAL A 416 27.43 6.65 6.78
N PHE A 417 26.51 6.23 7.64
CA PHE A 417 26.85 5.74 8.97
C PHE A 417 27.21 4.25 9.03
N ASN A 418 26.51 3.42 8.24
CA ASN A 418 26.65 1.97 8.37
C ASN A 418 27.45 1.31 7.24
N MET A 419 27.57 1.96 6.07
CA MET A 419 28.20 1.36 4.91
C MET A 419 29.57 1.98 4.56
N VAL A 420 29.76 3.27 4.83
CA VAL A 420 31.07 3.93 4.66
C VAL A 420 31.95 3.58 5.85
N PRO A 421 33.16 3.02 5.66
CA PRO A 421 34.08 2.68 6.76
C PRO A 421 34.47 3.94 7.52
N GLY A 422 33.98 4.10 8.75
CA GLY A 422 34.43 5.16 9.65
C GLY A 422 35.87 4.91 10.16
N LYS A 423 36.59 5.96 10.55
CA LYS A 423 37.97 5.89 11.07
C LYS A 423 38.21 4.79 12.12
N LYS A 424 37.25 4.51 13.01
CA LYS A 424 37.34 3.45 14.03
C LYS A 424 37.31 2.02 13.44
N LYS A 425 36.57 1.79 12.33
CA LYS A 425 36.57 0.50 11.65
C LYS A 425 37.84 0.27 10.79
N ALA A 426 38.41 1.34 10.28
CA ALA A 426 39.68 1.28 9.53
C ALA A 426 40.86 0.91 10.43
N LEU A 427 40.90 1.42 11.67
CA LEU A 427 41.91 1.06 12.68
C LEU A 427 41.82 -0.43 13.09
N ASN A 428 40.63 -0.95 13.34
CA ASN A 428 40.45 -2.37 13.70
C ASN A 428 40.72 -3.35 12.53
N LEU A 429 40.52 -2.91 11.27
CA LEU A 429 40.97 -3.70 10.12
C LEU A 429 42.49 -3.66 9.92
N GLY A 430 43.12 -2.54 10.21
CA GLY A 430 44.60 -2.41 10.17
C GLY A 430 45.29 -3.30 11.22
N GLU A 431 44.73 -3.38 12.43
CA GLU A 431 45.22 -4.27 13.51
C GLU A 431 45.03 -5.76 13.21
N LYS A 432 43.93 -6.14 12.52
CA LYS A 432 43.68 -7.54 12.11
C LYS A 432 44.50 -8.00 10.90
N ILE A 433 45.05 -7.08 10.13
CA ILE A 433 45.97 -7.39 9.00
C ILE A 433 47.42 -7.40 9.46
N ALA A 434 47.72 -6.77 10.61
CA ALA A 434 49.06 -6.69 11.18
C ALA A 434 49.33 -7.78 12.29
N SER A 435 48.32 -8.55 12.66
CA SER A 435 48.41 -9.73 13.53
C SER A 435 48.30 -11.03 12.73
#